data_247eb790d605b6d2e11c36d5faba3af0
#
_entry.id   247eb790d605b6d2e11c36d5faba3af0
#
_cell.length_a   1.000
_cell.length_b   1.000
_cell.length_c   1.000
_cell.angle_alpha   90.00
_cell.angle_beta   90.00
_cell.angle_gamma   90.00
#
_symmetry.space_group_name_H-M   'P 1'
#
loop_
_entity.id
_entity.type
_entity.pdbx_description
1 polymer ?
#
loop_
_entity_poly.entity_id
_entity_poly.type
_entity_poly.pdbx_seq_one_letter_code
_entity_poly.pdbx_strand_id
1 'polypeptide(L)'
;LFHRGHEHSDRMAHLVDELKLTDFDFFAWDARGHGDSPGARGDAPSFAACVKDIQYFLQHIQHQYNIDENNIAIIGQSVGAVLSATWVHDYAPKIRALCLASPAFDIKLYVPFAEPGLRVLNHIKGNFFIQSYVKSSMLTHDKERAQTYDTDPKIARSISVRMLLGLYDASKRIVADAQNIFVPTQILCSGSDFVVQQKPQRDFYDKLPHPQKEFNVLDGFYHDTLGEKNRAVAIDKIKRFITQ
;
A
#
# COMPACT_ATOMS: atom_id res chain seq x y z
N LEU A 1 4.49 8.66 2.96
CA LEU A 1 3.15 8.10 2.75
C LEU A 1 3.05 7.49 1.35
N PHE A 2 2.55 6.26 1.24
CA PHE A 2 2.43 5.49 -0.01
C PHE A 2 0.97 5.07 -0.22
N HIS A 3 0.33 5.67 -1.24
CA HIS A 3 -1.10 5.54 -1.52
C HIS A 3 -1.50 4.14 -2.01
N ARG A 4 -2.81 3.85 -1.97
CA ARG A 4 -3.41 2.63 -2.55
C ARG A 4 -3.25 2.58 -4.07
N GLY A 5 -3.37 1.41 -4.64
CA GLY A 5 -3.56 1.24 -6.07
C GLY A 5 -4.72 2.10 -6.58
N HIS A 6 -4.63 2.60 -7.81
CA HIS A 6 -5.57 3.51 -8.47
C HIS A 6 -5.61 4.95 -7.96
N GLU A 7 -5.08 5.24 -6.77
CA GLU A 7 -5.15 6.56 -6.12
C GLU A 7 -3.89 7.41 -6.30
N HIS A 8 -3.78 8.45 -5.50
CA HIS A 8 -2.70 9.42 -5.48
C HIS A 8 -2.51 10.01 -4.08
N SER A 9 -1.47 10.81 -3.90
CA SER A 9 -1.03 11.36 -2.61
C SER A 9 -2.09 12.23 -1.92
N ASP A 10 -2.86 13.04 -2.66
CA ASP A 10 -3.90 13.91 -2.06
C ASP A 10 -4.94 13.10 -1.27
N ARG A 11 -5.15 11.83 -1.62
CA ARG A 11 -6.06 10.95 -0.88
C ARG A 11 -5.54 10.57 0.52
N MET A 12 -4.26 10.83 0.79
CA MET A 12 -3.63 10.61 2.10
C MET A 12 -3.33 11.91 2.85
N ALA A 13 -3.58 13.08 2.25
CA ALA A 13 -3.21 14.38 2.83
C ALA A 13 -3.84 14.63 4.22
N HIS A 14 -5.05 14.13 4.48
CA HIS A 14 -5.72 14.24 5.78
C HIS A 14 -4.92 13.62 6.94
N LEU A 15 -4.02 12.66 6.66
CA LEU A 15 -3.19 12.03 7.69
C LEU A 15 -2.23 13.01 8.35
N VAL A 16 -1.81 14.07 7.65
CA VAL A 16 -0.93 15.11 8.20
C VAL A 16 -1.56 15.77 9.43
N ASP A 17 -2.82 16.16 9.30
CA ASP A 17 -3.55 16.83 10.39
C ASP A 17 -4.04 15.82 11.44
N GLU A 18 -4.50 14.65 11.01
CA GLU A 18 -5.15 13.68 11.90
C GLU A 18 -4.14 12.92 12.77
N LEU A 19 -2.92 12.66 12.30
CA LEU A 19 -1.85 12.05 13.10
C LEU A 19 -1.35 12.99 14.21
N LYS A 20 -1.44 14.31 14.02
CA LYS A 20 -0.98 15.31 15.02
C LYS A 20 0.47 15.04 15.50
N LEU A 21 1.35 14.72 14.57
CA LEU A 21 2.78 14.50 14.81
C LEU A 21 3.53 15.79 14.47
N THR A 22 3.62 16.72 15.42
CA THR A 22 4.17 18.07 15.23
C THR A 22 5.68 18.10 14.97
N ASP A 23 6.38 17.03 15.38
CA ASP A 23 7.83 16.90 15.22
C ASP A 23 8.22 16.07 13.99
N PHE A 24 7.26 15.85 13.08
CA PHE A 24 7.47 15.09 11.85
C PHE A 24 7.13 15.92 10.62
N ASP A 25 7.99 15.84 9.63
CA ASP A 25 7.68 16.26 8.26
C ASP A 25 7.00 15.12 7.51
N PHE A 26 6.05 15.46 6.63
CA PHE A 26 5.30 14.48 5.87
C PHE A 26 5.64 14.58 4.38
N PHE A 27 6.00 13.46 3.80
CA PHE A 27 6.27 13.31 2.38
C PHE A 27 5.33 12.26 1.79
N ALA A 28 4.66 12.60 0.72
CA ALA A 28 3.82 11.68 -0.04
C ALA A 28 4.23 11.70 -1.50
N TRP A 29 4.14 10.57 -2.16
CA TRP A 29 4.43 10.49 -3.58
C TRP A 29 3.17 10.15 -4.39
N ASP A 30 3.20 10.53 -5.65
CA ASP A 30 2.36 9.90 -6.66
C ASP A 30 3.20 8.85 -7.38
N ALA A 31 2.82 7.59 -7.28
CA ALA A 31 3.50 6.53 -8.01
C ALA A 31 3.43 6.81 -9.53
N ARG A 32 4.44 6.38 -10.30
CA ARG A 32 4.39 6.53 -11.76
C ARG A 32 3.08 6.02 -12.33
N GLY A 33 2.49 6.77 -13.27
CA GLY A 33 1.17 6.46 -13.83
C GLY A 33 -0.01 6.72 -12.88
N HIS A 34 0.21 7.43 -11.77
CA HIS A 34 -0.83 7.84 -10.81
C HIS A 34 -0.72 9.34 -10.50
N GLY A 35 -1.80 9.92 -10.01
CA GLY A 35 -1.84 11.32 -9.59
C GLY A 35 -1.30 12.27 -10.66
N ASP A 36 -0.37 13.13 -10.28
CA ASP A 36 0.29 14.07 -11.17
C ASP A 36 1.63 13.53 -11.73
N SER A 37 2.03 12.31 -11.34
CA SER A 37 3.23 11.67 -11.88
C SER A 37 3.04 11.22 -13.32
N PRO A 38 4.11 11.32 -14.15
CA PRO A 38 4.08 10.92 -15.55
C PRO A 38 3.90 9.40 -15.72
N GLY A 39 3.51 8.99 -16.92
CA GLY A 39 3.33 7.60 -17.31
C GLY A 39 1.91 7.26 -17.73
N ALA A 40 1.72 6.08 -18.30
CA ALA A 40 0.39 5.57 -18.64
C ALA A 40 -0.37 5.25 -17.35
N ARG A 41 -1.64 5.69 -17.26
CA ARG A 41 -2.47 5.48 -16.08
C ARG A 41 -2.61 4.00 -15.73
N GLY A 42 -2.26 3.66 -14.49
CA GLY A 42 -2.33 2.29 -13.97
C GLY A 42 -1.27 1.34 -14.55
N ASP A 43 -0.17 1.88 -15.10
CA ASP A 43 0.93 1.09 -15.65
C ASP A 43 2.31 1.58 -15.19
N ALA A 44 3.27 0.65 -15.20
CA ALA A 44 4.68 0.91 -15.02
C ALA A 44 5.49 -0.15 -15.80
N PRO A 45 6.78 0.05 -16.07
CA PRO A 45 7.61 -0.95 -16.73
C PRO A 45 7.63 -2.29 -16.02
N SER A 46 7.60 -2.29 -14.68
CA SER A 46 7.46 -3.47 -13.82
C SER A 46 7.13 -3.06 -12.39
N PHE A 47 6.67 -4.00 -11.57
CA PHE A 47 6.48 -3.78 -10.13
C PHE A 47 7.82 -3.43 -9.44
N ALA A 48 8.90 -4.10 -9.83
CA ALA A 48 10.24 -3.81 -9.32
C ALA A 48 10.72 -2.38 -9.66
N ALA A 49 10.29 -1.82 -10.80
CA ALA A 49 10.58 -0.41 -11.13
C ALA A 49 9.92 0.55 -10.12
N CYS A 50 8.68 0.26 -9.69
CA CYS A 50 8.01 1.06 -8.66
C CYS A 50 8.71 0.94 -7.29
N VAL A 51 9.20 -0.25 -6.94
CA VAL A 51 10.01 -0.46 -5.72
C VAL A 51 11.31 0.37 -5.77
N LYS A 52 11.96 0.40 -6.93
CA LYS A 52 13.15 1.23 -7.15
C LYS A 52 12.85 2.73 -7.07
N ASP A 53 11.66 3.15 -7.51
CA ASP A 53 11.24 4.55 -7.37
C ASP A 53 11.11 4.95 -5.89
N ILE A 54 10.63 4.05 -5.00
CA ILE A 54 10.64 4.29 -3.56
C ILE A 54 12.06 4.56 -3.07
N GLN A 55 13.04 3.76 -3.50
CA GLN A 55 14.44 3.96 -3.12
C GLN A 55 14.93 5.36 -3.54
N TYR A 56 14.67 5.78 -4.76
CA TYR A 56 15.05 7.11 -5.21
C TYR A 56 14.32 8.23 -4.48
N PHE A 57 13.04 8.06 -4.23
CA PHE A 57 12.23 9.03 -3.48
C PHE A 57 12.77 9.22 -2.07
N LEU A 58 13.07 8.14 -1.36
CA LEU A 58 13.60 8.22 0.00
C LEU A 58 15.04 8.76 0.05
N GLN A 59 15.88 8.36 -0.89
CA GLN A 59 17.22 8.95 -1.02
C GLN A 59 17.18 10.46 -1.30
N HIS A 60 16.23 10.91 -2.13
CA HIS A 60 16.02 12.33 -2.39
C HIS A 60 15.62 13.08 -1.11
N ILE A 61 14.66 12.53 -0.33
CA ILE A 61 14.23 13.12 0.94
C ILE A 61 15.40 13.19 1.92
N GLN A 62 16.13 12.10 2.11
CA GLN A 62 17.27 12.03 3.02
C GLN A 62 18.32 13.09 2.67
N HIS A 63 18.66 13.19 1.40
CA HIS A 63 19.68 14.14 0.93
C HIS A 63 19.19 15.60 0.97
N GLN A 64 17.97 15.85 0.48
CA GLN A 64 17.43 17.21 0.37
C GLN A 64 17.12 17.87 1.71
N TYR A 65 16.67 17.06 2.68
CA TYR A 65 16.22 17.53 4.00
C TYR A 65 17.15 17.12 5.14
N ASN A 66 18.27 16.45 4.83
CA ASN A 66 19.25 15.97 5.82
C ASN A 66 18.62 15.09 6.90
N ILE A 67 17.78 14.12 6.47
CA ILE A 67 17.07 13.21 7.37
C ILE A 67 17.80 11.87 7.44
N ASP A 68 18.14 11.43 8.63
CA ASP A 68 18.69 10.10 8.85
C ASP A 68 17.64 9.01 8.60
N GLU A 69 18.05 7.90 8.02
CA GLU A 69 17.18 6.78 7.68
C GLU A 69 16.38 6.25 8.87
N ASN A 70 16.99 6.14 10.05
CA ASN A 70 16.36 5.71 11.30
C ASN A 70 15.32 6.69 11.86
N ASN A 71 15.20 7.89 11.31
CA ASN A 71 14.14 8.83 11.63
C ASN A 71 12.95 8.75 10.65
N ILE A 72 13.02 7.88 9.65
CA ILE A 72 11.96 7.70 8.67
C ILE A 72 10.95 6.66 9.17
N ALA A 73 9.66 7.03 9.21
CA ALA A 73 8.55 6.11 9.38
C ALA A 73 7.77 6.02 8.06
N ILE A 74 7.40 4.81 7.68
CA ILE A 74 6.66 4.56 6.43
C ILE A 74 5.23 4.15 6.77
N ILE A 75 4.26 4.79 6.12
CA ILE A 75 2.86 4.41 6.12
C ILE A 75 2.48 4.07 4.69
N GLY A 76 2.19 2.80 4.44
CA GLY A 76 1.71 2.32 3.15
C GLY A 76 0.32 1.70 3.26
N GLN A 77 -0.52 1.91 2.25
CA GLN A 77 -1.85 1.31 2.20
C GLN A 77 -2.04 0.46 0.95
N SER A 78 -2.61 -0.74 1.11
CA SER A 78 -2.95 -1.66 0.02
C SER A 78 -1.74 -1.97 -0.88
N VAL A 79 -1.75 -1.57 -2.15
CA VAL A 79 -0.61 -1.71 -3.07
C VAL A 79 0.61 -0.93 -2.57
N GLY A 80 0.41 0.28 -2.03
CA GLY A 80 1.48 1.05 -1.40
C GLY A 80 2.12 0.33 -0.22
N ALA A 81 1.35 -0.45 0.54
CA ALA A 81 1.87 -1.29 1.61
C ALA A 81 2.74 -2.45 1.06
N VAL A 82 2.32 -3.09 -0.04
CA VAL A 82 3.14 -4.14 -0.69
C VAL A 82 4.43 -3.57 -1.26
N LEU A 83 4.36 -2.42 -1.92
CA LEU A 83 5.54 -1.71 -2.43
C LEU A 83 6.51 -1.38 -1.31
N SER A 84 6.01 -0.82 -0.19
CA SER A 84 6.81 -0.48 0.99
C SER A 84 7.44 -1.70 1.65
N ALA A 85 6.68 -2.77 1.84
CA ALA A 85 7.19 -4.02 2.41
C ALA A 85 8.25 -4.67 1.50
N THR A 86 8.02 -4.61 0.17
CA THR A 86 8.98 -5.12 -0.82
C THR A 86 10.27 -4.30 -0.80
N TRP A 87 10.16 -2.97 -0.70
CA TRP A 87 11.32 -2.10 -0.58
C TRP A 87 12.12 -2.39 0.68
N VAL A 88 11.45 -2.54 1.84
CA VAL A 88 12.14 -2.88 3.09
C VAL A 88 12.85 -4.23 2.99
N HIS A 89 12.21 -5.23 2.40
CA HIS A 89 12.82 -6.54 2.18
C HIS A 89 14.05 -6.48 1.27
N ASP A 90 13.96 -5.77 0.15
CA ASP A 90 14.98 -5.80 -0.91
C ASP A 90 16.19 -4.88 -0.62
N TYR A 91 15.97 -3.80 0.13
CA TYR A 91 17.00 -2.79 0.45
C TYR A 91 17.47 -2.83 1.91
N ALA A 92 16.79 -3.57 2.77
CA ALA A 92 17.12 -3.75 4.19
C ALA A 92 17.46 -2.42 4.93
N PRO A 93 16.61 -1.38 4.81
CA PRO A 93 16.84 -0.08 5.43
C PRO A 93 16.71 -0.19 6.96
N LYS A 94 17.29 0.81 7.65
CA LYS A 94 17.16 0.94 9.12
C LYS A 94 16.13 2.02 9.47
N ILE A 95 14.90 1.84 9.04
CA ILE A 95 13.83 2.82 9.31
C ILE A 95 13.24 2.67 10.71
N ARG A 96 12.64 3.76 11.22
CA ARG A 96 11.97 3.82 12.52
C ARG A 96 10.79 2.87 12.62
N ALA A 97 9.93 2.85 11.59
CA ALA A 97 8.71 2.03 11.58
C ALA A 97 8.19 1.79 10.17
N LEU A 98 7.57 0.63 9.97
CA LEU A 98 6.81 0.26 8.78
C LEU A 98 5.35 -0.02 9.18
N CYS A 99 4.43 0.88 8.83
CA CYS A 99 2.99 0.73 9.08
C CYS A 99 2.27 0.35 7.79
N LEU A 100 1.65 -0.82 7.77
CA LEU A 100 0.98 -1.41 6.62
C LEU A 100 -0.53 -1.49 6.86
N ALA A 101 -1.30 -0.65 6.16
CA ALA A 101 -2.75 -0.64 6.23
C ALA A 101 -3.35 -1.49 5.11
N SER A 102 -4.08 -2.54 5.47
CA SER A 102 -4.70 -3.53 4.57
C SER A 102 -3.83 -3.89 3.37
N PRO A 103 -2.58 -4.39 3.60
CA PRO A 103 -1.66 -4.69 2.52
C PRO A 103 -2.26 -5.69 1.51
N ALA A 104 -2.13 -5.39 0.22
CA ALA A 104 -2.68 -6.18 -0.87
C ALA A 104 -1.86 -7.46 -1.14
N PHE A 105 -1.58 -8.24 -0.09
CA PHE A 105 -0.81 -9.48 -0.20
C PHE A 105 -1.55 -10.60 -0.96
N ASP A 106 -2.88 -10.55 -0.97
CA ASP A 106 -3.69 -11.39 -1.85
C ASP A 106 -5.02 -10.68 -2.15
N ILE A 107 -5.27 -10.43 -3.44
CA ILE A 107 -6.48 -9.74 -3.91
C ILE A 107 -7.59 -10.75 -4.12
N LYS A 108 -8.78 -10.48 -3.58
CA LYS A 108 -9.97 -11.30 -3.79
C LYS A 108 -10.40 -11.24 -5.25
N LEU A 109 -10.05 -12.25 -6.02
CA LEU A 109 -10.55 -12.39 -7.39
C LEU A 109 -11.88 -13.15 -7.35
N TYR A 110 -12.95 -12.46 -7.76
CA TYR A 110 -14.29 -13.04 -7.81
C TYR A 110 -14.54 -13.91 -9.05
N VAL A 111 -13.51 -14.06 -9.92
CA VAL A 111 -13.53 -14.91 -11.11
C VAL A 111 -12.57 -16.07 -10.91
N PRO A 112 -13.05 -17.32 -10.91
CA PRO A 112 -12.18 -18.49 -10.80
C PRO A 112 -11.11 -18.52 -11.90
N PHE A 113 -9.90 -18.96 -11.54
CA PHE A 113 -8.76 -19.06 -12.46
C PHE A 113 -8.35 -17.76 -13.17
N ALA A 114 -8.76 -16.58 -12.67
CA ALA A 114 -8.43 -15.32 -13.31
C ALA A 114 -6.91 -15.09 -13.39
N GLU A 115 -6.14 -15.34 -12.32
CA GLU A 115 -4.68 -15.15 -12.34
C GLU A 115 -3.99 -16.04 -13.37
N PRO A 116 -4.18 -17.38 -13.41
CA PRO A 116 -3.61 -18.21 -14.45
C PRO A 116 -4.03 -17.79 -15.87
N GLY A 117 -5.28 -17.45 -16.06
CA GLY A 117 -5.80 -16.96 -17.34
C GLY A 117 -5.11 -15.66 -17.80
N LEU A 118 -4.92 -14.71 -16.89
CA LEU A 118 -4.20 -13.46 -17.18
C LEU A 118 -2.73 -13.71 -17.53
N ARG A 119 -2.06 -14.67 -16.87
CA ARG A 119 -0.67 -15.04 -17.20
C ARG A 119 -0.56 -15.59 -18.62
N VAL A 120 -1.45 -16.50 -19.01
CA VAL A 120 -1.50 -17.04 -20.38
C VAL A 120 -1.78 -15.95 -21.40
N LEU A 121 -2.80 -15.11 -21.16
CA LEU A 121 -3.13 -14.02 -22.07
C LEU A 121 -2.00 -13.00 -22.19
N ASN A 122 -1.35 -12.64 -21.08
CA ASN A 122 -0.20 -11.73 -21.11
C ASN A 122 1.00 -12.32 -21.88
N HIS A 123 1.21 -13.62 -21.80
CA HIS A 123 2.25 -14.30 -22.58
C HIS A 123 1.97 -14.25 -24.09
N ILE A 124 0.70 -14.42 -24.50
CA ILE A 124 0.30 -14.47 -25.92
C ILE A 124 0.17 -13.07 -26.52
N LYS A 125 -0.50 -12.13 -25.83
CA LYS A 125 -0.86 -10.81 -26.36
C LYS A 125 0.11 -9.69 -25.93
N GLY A 126 1.01 -9.96 -24.99
CA GLY A 126 1.77 -8.92 -24.32
C GLY A 126 0.93 -8.18 -23.27
N ASN A 127 1.44 -7.04 -22.81
CA ASN A 127 0.75 -6.23 -21.79
C ASN A 127 -0.55 -5.61 -22.33
N PHE A 128 -1.61 -5.69 -21.55
CA PHE A 128 -2.90 -5.05 -21.81
C PHE A 128 -3.52 -4.55 -20.51
N PHE A 129 -4.59 -3.78 -20.60
CA PHE A 129 -5.28 -3.22 -19.44
C PHE A 129 -6.58 -3.96 -19.14
N ILE A 130 -6.88 -4.08 -17.86
CA ILE A 130 -8.16 -4.57 -17.37
C ILE A 130 -8.82 -3.50 -16.50
N GLN A 131 -10.15 -3.42 -16.54
CA GLN A 131 -10.91 -2.54 -15.67
C GLN A 131 -10.86 -3.07 -14.24
N SER A 132 -10.66 -2.18 -13.29
CA SER A 132 -10.75 -2.51 -11.88
C SER A 132 -12.20 -2.83 -11.50
N TYR A 133 -12.39 -3.91 -10.77
CA TYR A 133 -13.69 -4.24 -10.19
C TYR A 133 -13.98 -3.48 -8.89
N VAL A 134 -12.97 -2.81 -8.34
CA VAL A 134 -13.07 -2.10 -7.06
C VAL A 134 -14.00 -0.90 -7.21
N LYS A 135 -15.06 -0.90 -6.40
CA LYS A 135 -16.06 0.18 -6.34
C LYS A 135 -15.87 0.96 -5.04
N SER A 136 -16.25 2.23 -5.04
CA SER A 136 -16.23 3.09 -3.85
C SER A 136 -16.94 2.47 -2.65
N SER A 137 -18.07 1.80 -2.89
CA SER A 137 -18.85 1.09 -1.84
C SER A 137 -18.13 -0.09 -1.19
N MET A 138 -17.05 -0.59 -1.77
CA MET A 138 -16.21 -1.66 -1.22
C MET A 138 -15.06 -1.10 -0.37
N LEU A 139 -14.87 0.22 -0.39
CA LEU A 139 -13.70 0.88 0.17
C LEU A 139 -13.96 1.48 1.54
N THR A 140 -15.08 2.15 1.73
CA THR A 140 -15.34 2.91 2.97
C THR A 140 -16.83 3.10 3.23
N HIS A 141 -17.19 3.27 4.51
CA HIS A 141 -18.51 3.73 4.95
C HIS A 141 -18.65 5.26 4.89
N ASP A 142 -17.57 5.99 4.68
CA ASP A 142 -17.58 7.43 4.50
C ASP A 142 -18.14 7.78 3.11
N LYS A 143 -19.37 8.31 3.09
CA LYS A 143 -20.09 8.60 1.83
C LYS A 143 -19.44 9.71 1.01
N GLU A 144 -18.89 10.73 1.67
CA GLU A 144 -18.21 11.82 0.99
C GLU A 144 -16.91 11.32 0.33
N ARG A 145 -16.13 10.54 1.07
CA ARG A 145 -14.92 9.93 0.56
C ARG A 145 -15.20 8.95 -0.58
N ALA A 146 -16.28 8.19 -0.50
CA ALA A 146 -16.74 7.32 -1.59
C ALA A 146 -17.13 8.12 -2.83
N GLN A 147 -17.90 9.20 -2.66
CA GLN A 147 -18.31 10.07 -3.77
C GLN A 147 -17.10 10.75 -4.44
N THR A 148 -16.16 11.27 -3.66
CA THR A 148 -14.94 11.88 -4.20
C THR A 148 -14.08 10.84 -4.93
N TYR A 149 -14.03 9.59 -4.46
CA TYR A 149 -13.37 8.52 -5.22
C TYR A 149 -14.00 8.33 -6.60
N ASP A 150 -15.33 8.33 -6.70
CA ASP A 150 -16.02 8.07 -7.96
C ASP A 150 -15.87 9.23 -8.98
N THR A 151 -15.72 10.46 -8.53
CA THR A 151 -15.66 11.66 -9.37
C THR A 151 -14.25 12.19 -9.63
N ASP A 152 -13.25 11.71 -8.92
CA ASP A 152 -11.88 12.18 -9.05
C ASP A 152 -11.23 11.74 -10.36
N PRO A 153 -10.83 12.69 -11.23
CA PRO A 153 -10.22 12.39 -12.53
C PRO A 153 -8.79 11.80 -12.41
N LYS A 154 -8.13 11.94 -11.26
CA LYS A 154 -6.80 11.38 -11.01
C LYS A 154 -6.85 9.89 -10.67
N ILE A 155 -8.01 9.35 -10.34
CA ILE A 155 -8.19 7.92 -10.03
C ILE A 155 -8.04 7.08 -11.31
N ALA A 156 -7.09 6.16 -11.31
CA ALA A 156 -6.93 5.21 -12.39
C ALA A 156 -8.04 4.13 -12.33
N ARG A 157 -8.82 3.99 -13.41
CA ARG A 157 -9.94 3.01 -13.46
C ARG A 157 -9.53 1.66 -14.02
N SER A 158 -8.33 1.55 -14.53
CA SER A 158 -7.76 0.32 -15.07
C SER A 158 -6.35 0.10 -14.55
N ILE A 159 -5.92 -1.14 -14.61
CA ILE A 159 -4.55 -1.53 -14.29
C ILE A 159 -4.00 -2.39 -15.42
N SER A 160 -2.72 -2.22 -15.74
CA SER A 160 -2.07 -3.11 -16.68
C SER A 160 -1.91 -4.51 -16.07
N VAL A 161 -2.06 -5.53 -16.89
CA VAL A 161 -1.91 -6.92 -16.45
C VAL A 161 -0.49 -7.18 -15.96
N ARG A 162 0.51 -6.56 -16.58
CA ARG A 162 1.91 -6.60 -16.11
C ARG A 162 2.05 -6.14 -14.67
N MET A 163 1.43 -5.01 -14.31
CA MET A 163 1.47 -4.50 -12.94
C MET A 163 0.71 -5.38 -11.96
N LEU A 164 -0.46 -5.88 -12.34
CA LEU A 164 -1.25 -6.79 -11.51
C LEU A 164 -0.49 -8.11 -11.24
N LEU A 165 0.08 -8.72 -12.26
CA LEU A 165 0.86 -9.95 -12.10
C LEU A 165 2.13 -9.71 -11.30
N GLY A 166 2.81 -8.57 -11.51
CA GLY A 166 3.97 -8.18 -10.70
C GLY A 166 3.62 -7.98 -9.23
N LEU A 167 2.45 -7.41 -8.93
CA LEU A 167 1.93 -7.30 -7.57
C LEU A 167 1.70 -8.69 -6.94
N TYR A 168 1.07 -9.64 -7.66
CA TYR A 168 0.89 -11.01 -7.15
C TYR A 168 2.22 -11.70 -6.86
N ASP A 169 3.20 -11.59 -7.76
CA ASP A 169 4.49 -12.22 -7.59
C ASP A 169 5.26 -11.63 -6.40
N ALA A 170 5.28 -10.30 -6.28
CA ALA A 170 5.88 -9.60 -5.15
C ALA A 170 5.20 -9.97 -3.83
N SER A 171 3.86 -9.97 -3.79
CA SER A 171 3.08 -10.31 -2.59
C SER A 171 3.35 -11.72 -2.10
N LYS A 172 3.32 -12.71 -3.00
CA LYS A 172 3.64 -14.10 -2.65
C LYS A 172 5.07 -14.23 -2.10
N ARG A 173 6.05 -13.58 -2.75
CA ARG A 173 7.44 -13.56 -2.30
C ARG A 173 7.57 -12.95 -0.91
N ILE A 174 7.01 -11.77 -0.68
CA ILE A 174 7.14 -11.05 0.58
C ILE A 174 6.47 -11.79 1.73
N VAL A 175 5.30 -12.38 1.53
CA VAL A 175 4.63 -13.20 2.56
C VAL A 175 5.42 -14.48 2.86
N ALA A 176 6.01 -15.10 1.84
CA ALA A 176 6.84 -16.29 2.03
C ALA A 176 8.12 -15.97 2.82
N ASP A 177 8.68 -14.78 2.63
CA ASP A 177 10.05 -14.39 3.02
C ASP A 177 10.08 -13.24 4.06
N ALA A 178 8.97 -13.04 4.80
CA ALA A 178 8.80 -11.95 5.77
C ALA A 178 9.82 -12.02 6.94
N GLN A 179 10.44 -13.16 7.21
CA GLN A 179 11.51 -13.31 8.20
C GLN A 179 12.77 -12.48 7.89
N ASN A 180 12.88 -11.94 6.67
CA ASN A 180 13.97 -11.05 6.27
C ASN A 180 13.64 -9.55 6.42
N ILE A 181 12.53 -9.22 7.06
CA ILE A 181 12.13 -7.84 7.38
C ILE A 181 12.46 -7.56 8.85
N PHE A 182 13.55 -6.81 9.10
CA PHE A 182 14.12 -6.58 10.43
C PHE A 182 13.78 -5.21 11.04
N VAL A 183 12.74 -4.56 10.58
CA VAL A 183 12.30 -3.24 11.10
C VAL A 183 11.04 -3.36 11.94
N PRO A 184 10.80 -2.44 12.90
CA PRO A 184 9.53 -2.37 13.61
C PRO A 184 8.38 -2.33 12.63
N THR A 185 7.43 -3.27 12.73
CA THR A 185 6.37 -3.41 11.73
C THR A 185 4.99 -3.54 12.36
N GLN A 186 4.06 -2.67 11.94
CA GLN A 186 2.65 -2.71 12.32
C GLN A 186 1.78 -3.07 11.11
N ILE A 187 0.80 -3.96 11.32
CA ILE A 187 -0.24 -4.27 10.33
C ILE A 187 -1.59 -3.85 10.90
N LEU A 188 -2.32 -3.06 10.12
CA LEU A 188 -3.71 -2.72 10.34
C LEU A 188 -4.56 -3.47 9.32
N CYS A 189 -5.25 -4.51 9.76
CA CYS A 189 -6.06 -5.39 8.93
C CYS A 189 -7.52 -4.97 9.00
N SER A 190 -8.13 -4.58 7.90
CA SER A 190 -9.57 -4.29 7.85
C SER A 190 -10.40 -5.56 8.01
N GLY A 191 -11.30 -5.56 9.02
CA GLY A 191 -12.06 -6.75 9.43
C GLY A 191 -13.13 -7.18 8.42
N SER A 192 -13.67 -6.24 7.64
CA SER A 192 -14.71 -6.46 6.62
C SER A 192 -14.24 -6.08 5.21
N ASP A 193 -12.99 -6.38 4.89
CA ASP A 193 -12.38 -6.03 3.61
C ASP A 193 -12.97 -6.83 2.44
N PHE A 194 -13.45 -6.14 1.40
CA PHE A 194 -13.98 -6.76 0.17
C PHE A 194 -12.92 -6.92 -0.93
N VAL A 195 -11.73 -6.35 -0.76
CA VAL A 195 -10.71 -6.27 -1.82
C VAL A 195 -9.57 -7.25 -1.58
N VAL A 196 -9.11 -7.38 -0.32
CA VAL A 196 -7.96 -8.24 0.00
C VAL A 196 -8.27 -9.29 1.05
N GLN A 197 -7.50 -10.38 1.04
CA GLN A 197 -7.59 -11.46 2.01
C GLN A 197 -6.86 -11.09 3.30
N GLN A 198 -7.42 -11.52 4.45
CA GLN A 198 -6.81 -11.29 5.76
C GLN A 198 -5.72 -12.32 6.08
N LYS A 199 -5.89 -13.58 5.64
CA LYS A 199 -4.98 -14.66 5.98
C LYS A 199 -3.53 -14.37 5.58
N PRO A 200 -3.19 -13.92 4.36
CA PRO A 200 -1.81 -13.59 4.00
C PRO A 200 -1.20 -12.46 4.82
N GLN A 201 -2.02 -11.53 5.33
CA GLN A 201 -1.57 -10.48 6.25
C GLN A 201 -1.14 -11.07 7.59
N ARG A 202 -1.87 -12.06 8.09
CA ARG A 202 -1.52 -12.80 9.31
C ARG A 202 -0.28 -13.67 9.08
N ASP A 203 -0.22 -14.42 7.97
CA ASP A 203 0.91 -15.27 7.62
C ASP A 203 2.22 -14.46 7.51
N PHE A 204 2.14 -13.24 6.97
CA PHE A 204 3.26 -12.29 6.92
C PHE A 204 3.69 -11.86 8.33
N TYR A 205 2.74 -11.40 9.15
CA TYR A 205 3.01 -10.96 10.51
C TYR A 205 3.65 -12.05 11.38
N ASP A 206 3.17 -13.28 11.29
CA ASP A 206 3.64 -14.39 12.13
C ASP A 206 5.12 -14.70 11.88
N LYS A 207 5.62 -14.44 10.65
CA LYS A 207 7.01 -14.65 10.25
C LYS A 207 7.95 -13.49 10.56
N LEU A 208 7.43 -12.28 10.85
CA LEU A 208 8.28 -11.12 11.16
C LEU A 208 9.16 -11.42 12.37
N PRO A 209 10.49 -11.20 12.29
CA PRO A 209 11.41 -11.52 13.38
C PRO A 209 11.52 -10.41 14.43
N HIS A 210 11.21 -9.16 14.06
CA HIS A 210 11.39 -8.01 14.95
C HIS A 210 10.48 -8.10 16.17
N PRO A 211 11.00 -7.87 17.41
CA PRO A 211 10.18 -7.96 18.63
C PRO A 211 9.10 -6.87 18.70
N GLN A 212 9.37 -5.68 18.18
CA GLN A 212 8.39 -4.61 18.06
C GLN A 212 7.56 -4.83 16.79
N LYS A 213 6.51 -5.64 16.92
CA LYS A 213 5.54 -5.90 15.85
C LYS A 213 4.13 -5.93 16.38
N GLU A 214 3.18 -5.41 15.61
CA GLU A 214 1.76 -5.38 15.97
C GLU A 214 0.89 -5.87 14.82
N PHE A 215 -0.17 -6.60 15.17
CA PHE A 215 -1.25 -6.97 14.25
C PHE A 215 -2.60 -6.54 14.83
N ASN A 216 -3.24 -5.60 14.20
CA ASN A 216 -4.50 -5.03 14.64
C ASN A 216 -5.60 -5.33 13.63
N VAL A 217 -6.60 -6.12 14.01
CA VAL A 217 -7.83 -6.27 13.23
C VAL A 217 -8.78 -5.13 13.59
N LEU A 218 -9.23 -4.40 12.59
CA LEU A 218 -10.17 -3.30 12.72
C LEU A 218 -11.56 -3.77 12.29
N ASP A 219 -12.34 -4.19 13.27
CA ASP A 219 -13.66 -4.78 13.03
C ASP A 219 -14.58 -3.81 12.28
N GLY A 220 -15.27 -4.32 11.27
CA GLY A 220 -16.17 -3.55 10.43
C GLY A 220 -15.51 -2.63 9.39
N PHE A 221 -14.21 -2.42 9.43
CA PHE A 221 -13.52 -1.59 8.45
C PHE A 221 -13.53 -2.22 7.06
N TYR A 222 -13.79 -1.41 6.03
CA TYR A 222 -13.61 -1.77 4.63
C TYR A 222 -12.18 -1.49 4.18
N HIS A 223 -11.88 -1.68 2.89
CA HIS A 223 -10.51 -1.67 2.38
C HIS A 223 -9.76 -0.34 2.51
N ASP A 224 -10.43 0.81 2.49
CA ASP A 224 -9.81 2.12 2.70
C ASP A 224 -9.60 2.38 4.20
N THR A 225 -8.75 1.58 4.85
CA THR A 225 -8.48 1.59 6.29
C THR A 225 -8.23 2.98 6.84
N LEU A 226 -7.43 3.79 6.13
CA LEU A 226 -7.04 5.14 6.54
C LEU A 226 -8.03 6.21 6.09
N GLY A 227 -8.98 5.87 5.25
CA GLY A 227 -10.07 6.73 4.81
C GLY A 227 -11.44 6.27 5.29
N GLU A 228 -11.51 5.35 6.24
CA GLU A 228 -12.74 4.86 6.82
C GLU A 228 -13.44 5.94 7.69
N LYS A 229 -14.76 5.80 7.87
CA LYS A 229 -15.52 6.73 8.71
C LYS A 229 -14.97 6.82 10.13
N ASN A 230 -14.57 5.68 10.70
CA ASN A 230 -14.02 5.58 12.05
C ASN A 230 -12.48 5.51 12.05
N ARG A 231 -11.81 6.05 11.03
CA ARG A 231 -10.36 5.98 10.83
C ARG A 231 -9.50 6.48 11.98
N ALA A 232 -10.05 7.31 12.86
CA ALA A 232 -9.33 7.80 14.04
C ALA A 232 -8.73 6.65 14.87
N VAL A 233 -9.41 5.49 14.95
CA VAL A 233 -8.90 4.30 15.64
C VAL A 233 -7.63 3.76 14.97
N ALA A 234 -7.60 3.71 13.63
CA ALA A 234 -6.43 3.27 12.88
C ALA A 234 -5.28 4.27 13.01
N ILE A 235 -5.60 5.57 12.89
CA ILE A 235 -4.63 6.67 12.96
C ILE A 235 -3.98 6.76 14.34
N ASP A 236 -4.74 6.61 15.43
CA ASP A 236 -4.20 6.57 16.78
C ASP A 236 -3.27 5.38 17.03
N LYS A 237 -3.55 4.22 16.41
CA LYS A 237 -2.65 3.06 16.47
C LYS A 237 -1.34 3.33 15.74
N ILE A 238 -1.39 3.92 14.54
CA ILE A 238 -0.19 4.31 13.79
C ILE A 238 0.63 5.31 14.59
N LYS A 239 -0.01 6.38 15.08
CA LYS A 239 0.65 7.40 15.89
C LYS A 239 1.43 6.78 17.05
N ARG A 240 0.75 5.96 17.86
CA ARG A 240 1.38 5.28 19.00
C ARG A 240 2.56 4.42 18.59
N PHE A 241 2.42 3.67 17.50
CA PHE A 241 3.49 2.78 17.02
C PHE A 241 4.72 3.55 16.53
N ILE A 242 4.54 4.67 15.84
CA ILE A 242 5.64 5.50 15.31
C ILE A 242 6.37 6.25 16.45
N THR A 243 5.67 6.58 17.54
CA THR A 243 6.22 7.39 18.66
C THR A 243 6.78 6.55 19.81
N GLN A 244 6.76 5.23 19.70
CA GLN A 244 7.47 4.32 20.62
C GLN A 244 8.98 4.36 20.33
#